data_5cc8be360d3e6f9e1be790e54beeedc4
#
_entry.id   5cc8be360d3e6f9e1be790e54beeedc4
#
_cell.length_a   1.000
_cell.length_b   1.000
_cell.length_c   1.000
_cell.angle_alpha   90.00
_cell.angle_beta   90.00
_cell.angle_gamma   90.00
#
_symmetry.space_group_name_H-M   'P 1'
#
loop_
_entity.id
_entity.type
_entity.pdbx_description
1 polymer ?
#
loop_
_entity_poly.entity_id
_entity_poly.type
_entity_poly.pdbx_seq_one_letter_code
_entity_poly.pdbx_strand_id
1 'polypeptide(L)'
;MLVEQKFEDADRLTSSYLRKLAGKLAEKRGYVFYSEVKNMSGIDLKTIDRLWTIYSTGRFGFSIQAKILKSVGKKYELMWPKIGWKKEGLWTRYPGSFRWSLDAPDGHMPLINQLRGVRLMDSILRHPAIAERHNNIL
;
A
#
# COMPACT_ATOMS: atom_id res chain seq x y z
N MET A 1 -12.56 -9.18 -6.91
CA MET A 1 -11.24 -8.99 -7.55
C MET A 1 -10.12 -9.68 -6.79
N LEU A 2 -10.01 -9.48 -5.49
CA LEU A 2 -8.97 -10.18 -4.73
C LEU A 2 -9.22 -11.68 -4.63
N VAL A 3 -10.46 -12.10 -4.43
CA VAL A 3 -10.82 -13.51 -4.36
C VAL A 3 -10.51 -14.26 -5.67
N GLU A 4 -10.54 -13.56 -6.79
CA GLU A 4 -10.20 -14.10 -8.11
C GLU A 4 -8.74 -13.87 -8.46
N GLN A 5 -7.96 -13.32 -7.54
CA GLN A 5 -6.55 -12.96 -7.72
C GLN A 5 -6.30 -11.98 -8.86
N LYS A 6 -7.26 -11.10 -9.13
CA LYS A 6 -7.11 -10.02 -10.12
C LYS A 6 -6.46 -8.81 -9.44
N PHE A 7 -5.19 -8.94 -9.13
CA PHE A 7 -4.49 -7.98 -8.28
C PHE A 7 -4.32 -6.59 -8.91
N GLU A 8 -4.13 -6.52 -10.21
CA GLU A 8 -4.03 -5.21 -10.86
C GLU A 8 -5.34 -4.42 -10.75
N ASP A 9 -6.47 -5.09 -10.99
CA ASP A 9 -7.78 -4.48 -10.84
C ASP A 9 -8.06 -4.09 -9.39
N ALA A 10 -7.68 -4.96 -8.46
CA ALA A 10 -7.82 -4.68 -7.02
C ALA A 10 -6.98 -3.48 -6.60
N ASP A 11 -5.80 -3.33 -7.18
CA ASP A 11 -4.93 -2.20 -6.90
C ASP A 11 -5.56 -0.88 -7.37
N ARG A 12 -6.10 -0.87 -8.57
CA ARG A 12 -6.80 0.31 -9.10
C ARG A 12 -7.99 0.68 -8.25
N LEU A 13 -8.76 -0.32 -7.82
CA LEU A 13 -9.91 -0.09 -6.94
C LEU A 13 -9.47 0.45 -5.60
N THR A 14 -8.39 -0.08 -5.04
CA THR A 14 -7.81 0.41 -3.78
C THR A 14 -7.46 1.89 -3.88
N SER A 15 -6.77 2.29 -4.95
CA SER A 15 -6.42 3.69 -5.18
C SER A 15 -7.66 4.58 -5.27
N SER A 16 -8.70 4.09 -5.94
CA SER A 16 -9.97 4.82 -6.05
C SER A 16 -10.62 5.01 -4.68
N TYR A 17 -10.63 3.96 -3.85
CA TYR A 17 -11.17 4.06 -2.50
C TYR A 17 -10.37 5.01 -1.62
N LEU A 18 -9.07 5.01 -1.72
CA LEU A 18 -8.24 5.94 -0.95
C LEU A 18 -8.59 7.38 -1.29
N ARG A 19 -8.82 7.69 -2.57
CA ARG A 19 -9.25 9.03 -2.98
C ARG A 19 -10.61 9.38 -2.38
N LYS A 20 -11.55 8.44 -2.37
CA LYS A 20 -12.86 8.67 -1.76
C LYS A 20 -12.74 8.92 -0.26
N LEU A 21 -11.92 8.14 0.44
CA LEU A 21 -11.71 8.31 1.87
C LEU A 21 -11.04 9.64 2.20
N ALA A 22 -10.20 10.15 1.31
CA ALA A 22 -9.55 11.44 1.49
C ALA A 22 -10.49 12.63 1.27
N GLY A 23 -11.61 12.43 0.56
CA GLY A 23 -12.63 13.43 0.36
C GLY A 23 -12.81 13.88 -1.09
N LYS A 24 -13.81 14.73 -1.30
CA LYS A 24 -14.22 15.17 -2.64
C LYS A 24 -13.10 15.90 -3.40
N LEU A 25 -12.27 16.65 -2.70
CA LEU A 25 -11.18 17.37 -3.35
C LEU A 25 -10.14 16.40 -3.91
N ALA A 26 -9.85 15.34 -3.17
CA ALA A 26 -8.91 14.31 -3.63
C ALA A 26 -9.47 13.56 -4.83
N GLU A 27 -10.77 13.21 -4.80
CA GLU A 27 -11.42 12.56 -5.94
C GLU A 27 -11.36 13.43 -7.19
N LYS A 28 -11.68 14.72 -7.06
CA LYS A 28 -11.66 15.66 -8.16
C LYS A 28 -10.25 15.89 -8.71
N ARG A 29 -9.28 15.96 -7.82
CA ARG A 29 -7.88 16.19 -8.18
C ARG A 29 -7.24 14.94 -8.80
N GLY A 30 -7.69 13.74 -8.41
CA GLY A 30 -7.18 12.48 -8.92
C GLY A 30 -6.05 11.85 -8.12
N TYR A 31 -5.72 12.42 -6.96
CA TYR A 31 -4.71 11.86 -6.06
C TYR A 31 -4.89 12.38 -4.64
N VAL A 32 -4.27 11.69 -3.69
CA VAL A 32 -4.38 11.99 -2.25
C VAL A 32 -3.16 12.79 -1.81
N PHE A 33 -3.37 13.86 -1.03
CA PHE A 33 -2.29 14.53 -0.30
C PHE A 33 -2.02 13.76 1.01
N TYR A 34 -0.74 13.67 1.39
CA TYR A 34 -0.39 12.98 2.63
C TYR A 34 -1.11 13.55 3.87
N SER A 35 -1.37 14.84 3.88
CA SER A 35 -2.06 15.51 5.00
C SER A 35 -3.55 15.10 5.12
N GLU A 36 -4.12 14.49 4.08
CA GLU A 36 -5.51 14.05 4.09
C GLU A 36 -5.68 12.68 4.72
N VAL A 37 -4.61 11.93 4.90
CA VAL A 37 -4.66 10.55 5.41
C VAL A 37 -5.20 10.50 6.84
N LYS A 38 -4.83 11.45 7.67
CA LYS A 38 -5.27 11.49 9.09
C LYS A 38 -6.79 11.56 9.23
N ASN A 39 -7.49 12.05 8.21
CA ASN A 39 -8.95 12.17 8.22
C ASN A 39 -9.66 10.95 7.63
N MET A 40 -8.91 9.98 7.14
CA MET A 40 -9.52 8.76 6.60
C MET A 40 -10.09 7.90 7.72
N SER A 41 -11.24 7.27 7.44
CA SER A 41 -11.85 6.31 8.36
C SER A 41 -10.90 5.16 8.66
N GLY A 42 -10.59 4.96 9.95
CA GLY A 42 -9.75 3.84 10.38
C GLY A 42 -10.40 2.49 10.07
N ILE A 43 -11.72 2.40 10.18
CA ILE A 43 -12.46 1.18 9.88
C ILE A 43 -12.30 0.82 8.41
N ASP A 44 -12.40 1.79 7.52
CA ASP A 44 -12.28 1.56 6.09
C ASP A 44 -10.85 1.19 5.70
N LEU A 45 -9.85 1.86 6.24
CA LEU A 45 -8.45 1.50 6.01
C LEU A 45 -8.15 0.10 6.51
N LYS A 46 -8.63 -0.24 7.69
CA LYS A 46 -8.46 -1.58 8.26
C LYS A 46 -9.11 -2.64 7.37
N THR A 47 -10.29 -2.36 6.84
CA THR A 47 -10.99 -3.28 5.95
C THR A 47 -10.21 -3.51 4.65
N ILE A 48 -9.71 -2.44 4.04
CA ILE A 48 -8.90 -2.55 2.82
C ILE A 48 -7.66 -3.42 3.09
N ASP A 49 -6.95 -3.14 4.17
CA ASP A 49 -5.75 -3.89 4.53
C ASP A 49 -6.07 -5.35 4.80
N ARG A 50 -7.16 -5.60 5.52
CA ARG A 50 -7.59 -6.96 5.86
C ARG A 50 -7.91 -7.78 4.61
N LEU A 51 -8.59 -7.18 3.63
CA LEU A 51 -8.88 -7.86 2.37
C LEU A 51 -7.59 -8.23 1.65
N TRP A 52 -6.65 -7.32 1.57
CA TRP A 52 -5.37 -7.60 0.94
C TRP A 52 -4.61 -8.73 1.66
N THR A 53 -4.55 -8.69 2.99
CA THR A 53 -3.81 -9.70 3.74
C THR A 53 -4.47 -11.07 3.67
N ILE A 54 -5.79 -11.15 3.75
CA ILE A 54 -6.52 -12.42 3.72
C ILE A 54 -6.37 -13.10 2.35
N TYR A 55 -6.64 -12.37 1.27
CA TYR A 55 -6.64 -12.96 -0.06
C TYR A 55 -5.25 -13.12 -0.68
N SER A 56 -4.23 -12.67 0.00
CA SER A 56 -2.83 -12.90 -0.41
C SER A 56 -2.09 -13.85 0.52
N THR A 57 -2.78 -14.46 1.46
CA THR A 57 -2.17 -15.37 2.46
C THR A 57 -1.07 -14.65 3.27
N GLY A 58 -1.32 -13.39 3.62
CA GLY A 58 -0.39 -12.60 4.41
C GLY A 58 0.78 -11.99 3.66
N ARG A 59 0.75 -12.03 2.33
CA ARG A 59 1.87 -11.51 1.53
C ARG A 59 1.76 -10.03 1.22
N PHE A 60 0.54 -9.52 1.04
CA PHE A 60 0.29 -8.14 0.60
C PHE A 60 -0.56 -7.39 1.62
N GLY A 61 -0.56 -6.07 1.52
CA GLY A 61 -1.32 -5.20 2.39
C GLY A 61 -0.46 -4.12 3.01
N PHE A 62 -1.10 -3.04 3.47
CA PHE A 62 -0.39 -1.93 4.12
C PHE A 62 0.32 -2.38 5.40
N SER A 63 -0.31 -3.26 6.19
CA SER A 63 0.30 -3.77 7.42
C SER A 63 1.54 -4.61 7.13
N ILE A 64 1.53 -5.35 6.02
CA ILE A 64 2.71 -6.11 5.59
C ILE A 64 3.83 -5.17 5.16
N GLN A 65 3.49 -4.12 4.41
CA GLN A 65 4.46 -3.10 4.03
C GLN A 65 5.06 -2.43 5.27
N ALA A 66 4.23 -2.11 6.26
CA ALA A 66 4.70 -1.51 7.52
C ALA A 66 5.65 -2.44 8.27
N LYS A 67 5.36 -3.73 8.29
CA LYS A 67 6.22 -4.73 8.91
C LYS A 67 7.58 -4.80 8.22
N ILE A 68 7.59 -4.78 6.90
CA ILE A 68 8.83 -4.81 6.13
C ILE A 68 9.65 -3.54 6.37
N LEU A 69 8.98 -2.38 6.38
CA LEU A 69 9.66 -1.11 6.68
C LEU A 69 10.33 -1.15 8.06
N LYS A 70 9.64 -1.67 9.06
CA LYS A 70 10.21 -1.81 10.40
C LYS A 70 11.42 -2.74 10.39
N SER A 71 11.38 -3.82 9.62
CA SER A 71 12.46 -4.80 9.54
C SER A 71 13.74 -4.22 8.95
N VAL A 72 13.66 -3.13 8.19
CA VAL A 72 14.83 -2.46 7.60
C VAL A 72 15.14 -1.14 8.32
N GLY A 73 14.70 -1.01 9.58
CA GLY A 73 15.00 0.17 10.41
C GLY A 73 14.30 1.43 9.94
N LYS A 74 13.14 1.29 9.30
CA LYS A 74 12.34 2.40 8.76
C LYS A 74 13.06 3.19 7.67
N LYS A 75 14.01 2.56 6.99
CA LYS A 75 14.74 3.18 5.88
C LYS A 75 14.10 2.78 4.57
N TYR A 76 13.40 3.71 3.94
CA TYR A 76 12.66 3.43 2.70
C TYR A 76 13.57 2.95 1.58
N GLU A 77 14.79 3.46 1.47
CA GLU A 77 15.74 3.02 0.44
C GLU A 77 16.03 1.51 0.53
N LEU A 78 15.99 0.96 1.74
CA LEU A 78 16.21 -0.47 1.94
C LEU A 78 14.93 -1.28 1.71
N MET A 79 13.78 -0.63 1.85
CA MET A 79 12.48 -1.27 1.63
C MET A 79 12.18 -1.50 0.15
N TRP A 80 12.50 -0.51 -0.71
CA TRP A 80 12.10 -0.56 -2.12
C TRP A 80 12.52 -1.84 -2.83
N PRO A 81 13.78 -2.32 -2.71
CA PRO A 81 14.15 -3.58 -3.35
C PRO A 81 13.41 -4.78 -2.77
N LYS A 82 13.15 -4.77 -1.47
CA LYS A 82 12.49 -5.90 -0.81
C LYS A 82 11.06 -6.11 -1.28
N ILE A 83 10.33 -5.03 -1.52
CA ILE A 83 8.95 -5.13 -1.98
C ILE A 83 8.84 -5.13 -3.50
N GLY A 84 9.96 -5.10 -4.21
CA GLY A 84 9.99 -5.19 -5.67
C GLY A 84 9.62 -3.92 -6.40
N TRP A 85 9.73 -2.76 -5.73
CA TRP A 85 9.43 -1.47 -6.34
C TRP A 85 10.66 -0.82 -6.97
N LYS A 86 11.84 -1.35 -6.67
CA LYS A 86 13.10 -0.88 -7.24
C LYS A 86 14.02 -2.08 -7.45
N LYS A 87 14.68 -2.14 -8.60
CA LYS A 87 15.57 -3.23 -8.95
C LYS A 87 16.81 -2.67 -9.61
N GLU A 88 17.99 -3.01 -9.07
CA GLU A 88 19.27 -2.53 -9.61
C GLU A 88 19.32 -1.01 -9.77
N GLY A 89 18.77 -0.29 -8.78
CA GLY A 89 18.75 1.15 -8.77
C GLY A 89 17.66 1.79 -9.64
N LEU A 90 16.85 1.01 -10.33
CA LEU A 90 15.80 1.49 -11.22
C LEU A 90 14.43 1.21 -10.65
N TRP A 91 13.54 2.21 -10.72
CA TRP A 91 12.15 2.04 -10.32
C TRP A 91 11.40 1.11 -11.25
N THR A 92 10.60 0.21 -10.67
CA THR A 92 9.70 -0.65 -11.43
C THR A 92 8.64 0.20 -12.11
N ARG A 93 8.38 -0.05 -13.38
CA ARG A 93 7.41 0.74 -14.16
C ARG A 93 5.99 0.25 -13.97
N TYR A 94 5.11 1.18 -13.62
CA TYR A 94 3.69 0.92 -13.48
C TYR A 94 2.99 1.05 -14.84
N PRO A 95 2.07 0.19 -15.23
CA PRO A 95 1.73 -1.06 -14.52
C PRO A 95 2.52 -2.29 -15.00
N GLY A 96 3.13 -2.21 -16.16
CA GLY A 96 3.59 -3.37 -16.92
C GLY A 96 4.73 -4.16 -16.30
N SER A 97 5.61 -3.52 -15.51
CA SER A 97 6.74 -4.21 -14.90
C SER A 97 6.44 -4.70 -13.48
N PHE A 98 5.25 -4.38 -12.94
CA PHE A 98 4.84 -4.93 -11.66
C PHE A 98 4.30 -6.34 -11.84
N ARG A 99 4.50 -7.14 -10.80
CA ARG A 99 4.09 -8.55 -10.82
C ARG A 99 2.76 -8.71 -10.13
N TRP A 100 1.70 -8.85 -10.91
CA TRP A 100 0.33 -8.89 -10.41
C TRP A 100 -0.09 -10.33 -10.08
N SER A 101 0.68 -11.00 -9.22
CA SER A 101 0.41 -12.39 -8.86
C SER A 101 0.92 -12.70 -7.46
N LEU A 102 0.47 -13.85 -6.90
CA LEU A 102 0.86 -14.28 -5.56
C LEU A 102 2.36 -14.54 -5.40
N ASP A 103 3.08 -14.76 -6.48
CA ASP A 103 4.53 -14.99 -6.41
C ASP A 103 5.35 -13.70 -6.44
N ALA A 104 4.69 -12.54 -6.41
CA ALA A 104 5.38 -11.27 -6.25
C ALA A 104 6.03 -11.18 -4.86
N PRO A 105 7.05 -10.32 -4.68
CA PRO A 105 7.66 -10.14 -3.36
C PRO A 105 6.63 -9.71 -2.31
N ASP A 106 6.87 -10.08 -1.06
CA ASP A 106 6.00 -9.64 0.04
C ASP A 106 5.96 -8.11 0.08
N GLY A 107 4.77 -7.57 0.33
CA GLY A 107 4.58 -6.12 0.36
C GLY A 107 4.51 -5.44 -0.99
N HIS A 108 4.55 -6.21 -2.09
CA HIS A 108 4.54 -5.66 -3.44
C HIS A 108 3.29 -4.83 -3.73
N MET A 109 2.16 -5.21 -3.16
CA MET A 109 0.87 -4.55 -3.35
C MET A 109 0.21 -4.23 -2.01
N PRO A 110 -0.70 -3.28 -1.92
CA PRO A 110 -1.11 -2.36 -2.97
C PRO A 110 -0.07 -1.26 -3.19
N LEU A 111 -0.06 -0.70 -4.40
CA LEU A 111 0.86 0.36 -4.74
C LEU A 111 0.38 1.70 -4.21
N ILE A 112 1.34 2.48 -3.73
CA ILE A 112 1.11 3.85 -3.30
C ILE A 112 1.98 4.72 -4.19
N ASN A 113 1.43 5.78 -4.73
CA ASN A 113 2.11 6.61 -5.73
C ASN A 113 3.43 7.19 -5.20
N GLN A 114 4.56 6.62 -5.64
CA GLN A 114 5.88 7.09 -5.24
C GLN A 114 6.34 8.36 -5.97
N LEU A 115 5.69 8.71 -7.08
CA LEU A 115 6.08 9.89 -7.86
C LEU A 115 6.02 11.18 -7.03
N ARG A 116 5.26 11.15 -5.95
CA ARG A 116 5.09 12.30 -5.04
C ARG A 116 5.90 12.15 -3.75
N GLY A 117 6.87 11.25 -3.75
CA GLY A 117 7.72 10.99 -2.60
C GLY A 117 7.10 10.03 -1.59
N VAL A 118 7.78 9.83 -0.47
CA VAL A 118 7.39 8.81 0.52
C VAL A 118 6.33 9.30 1.51
N ARG A 119 5.98 10.58 1.51
CA ARG A 119 5.10 11.14 2.54
C ARG A 119 3.72 10.51 2.57
N LEU A 120 3.14 10.24 1.41
CA LEU A 120 1.82 9.60 1.35
C LEU A 120 1.87 8.20 1.93
N MET A 121 2.82 7.39 1.49
CA MET A 121 2.98 6.04 2.02
C MET A 121 3.25 6.05 3.52
N ASP A 122 4.17 6.91 3.95
CA ASP A 122 4.51 7.03 5.37
C ASP A 122 3.26 7.38 6.21
N SER A 123 2.44 8.29 5.72
CA SER A 123 1.21 8.67 6.41
C SER A 123 0.21 7.52 6.51
N ILE A 124 0.08 6.71 5.45
CA ILE A 124 -0.80 5.54 5.46
C ILE A 124 -0.26 4.49 6.43
N LEU A 125 1.02 4.16 6.35
CA LEU A 125 1.61 3.12 7.20
C LEU A 125 1.62 3.53 8.67
N ARG A 126 1.64 4.83 8.98
CA ARG A 126 1.56 5.33 10.36
C ARG A 126 0.14 5.58 10.84
N HIS A 127 -0.87 5.50 9.98
CA HIS A 127 -2.24 5.67 10.42
C HIS A 127 -2.53 4.66 11.55
N PRO A 128 -3.19 5.08 12.65
CA PRO A 128 -3.40 4.18 13.80
C PRO A 128 -4.03 2.84 13.45
N ALA A 129 -4.97 2.83 12.48
CA ALA A 129 -5.62 1.60 12.05
C ALA A 129 -4.63 0.59 11.43
N ILE A 130 -3.65 1.09 10.68
CA ILE A 130 -2.64 0.23 10.04
C ILE A 130 -1.55 -0.14 11.04
N ALA A 131 -1.09 0.81 11.83
CA ALA A 131 -0.06 0.58 12.84
C ALA A 131 -0.52 -0.47 13.86
N GLU A 132 -1.80 -0.41 14.27
CA GLU A 132 -2.39 -1.40 15.17
C GLU A 132 -2.35 -2.80 14.57
N ARG A 133 -2.75 -2.93 13.30
CA ARG A 133 -2.72 -4.23 12.64
C ARG A 133 -1.30 -4.79 12.47
N HIS A 134 -0.36 -3.92 12.13
CA HIS A 134 1.04 -4.31 12.04
C HIS A 134 1.55 -4.87 13.37
N ASN A 135 1.25 -4.23 14.48
CA ASN A 135 1.66 -4.70 15.80
C ASN A 135 1.03 -6.05 16.15
N ASN A 136 -0.18 -6.31 15.70
CA ASN A 136 -0.88 -7.57 15.95
C ASN A 136 -0.37 -8.71 15.07
N ILE A 137 0.23 -8.42 13.93
CA ILE A 137 0.82 -9.40 13.04
C ILE A 137 2.19 -9.89 13.55
N LEU A 138 2.88 -9.02 14.24
CA LEU A 138 4.19 -9.34 14.81
C LEU A 138 4.08 -10.25 16.03
#